data_6fda8b098674297c930498c685a73438
#
_entry.id   6fda8b098674297c930498c685a73438
#
_cell.length_a   1.000
_cell.length_b   1.000
_cell.length_c   1.000
_cell.angle_alpha   90.00
_cell.angle_beta   90.00
_cell.angle_gamma   90.00
#
_symmetry.space_group_name_H-M   'P 1'
#
loop_
_entity.id
_entity.type
_entity.pdbx_description
1 polymer ?
#
loop_
_entity_poly.entity_id
_entity_poly.type
_entity_poly.pdbx_seq_one_letter_code
_entity_poly.pdbx_strand_id
1 'polypeptide(L)'
;MKRGSFAAGFLTCLLLAGVTTTAYAAGIMAERSHHRIVVDGKEVQMEAYRIKGNNYVKLRDIGEQVGFNVYWDSVNGCVQVESGKPYTGKAPAKAEPDKPESHPEPTAPADVDAIKQDIVDRTNALRKENGIAALTTSDKLMQAAQVRANEMAANTVYSHTRPDGRNFNTVTDCPYMAENIHRIATRYLSQHDVSLAEAAVDGWANSETHLRNIRNERLNAIGVGIAKGINAAGEESWYCVQLFLYDGCVISQVDIPIMNK
;
A
#
# COMPACT_ATOMS: atom_id res chain seq x y z
N MET A 1 51.65 -36.55 62.71
CA MET A 1 50.84 -37.54 61.99
C MET A 1 49.37 -37.08 61.96
N LYS A 2 48.86 -36.83 60.80
CA LYS A 2 47.54 -37.11 60.27
C LYS A 2 47.21 -36.16 59.10
N ARG A 3 46.93 -36.79 58.04
CA ARG A 3 46.69 -36.26 56.70
C ARG A 3 45.37 -35.51 56.65
N GLY A 4 45.35 -34.32 56.12
CA GLY A 4 44.15 -33.59 55.76
C GLY A 4 43.78 -33.85 54.32
N SER A 5 42.57 -34.29 54.11
CA SER A 5 41.99 -34.54 52.77
C SER A 5 41.60 -33.23 52.10
N PHE A 6 42.08 -33.06 50.89
CA PHE A 6 41.57 -32.02 49.97
C PHE A 6 40.23 -32.47 49.41
N ALA A 7 39.17 -31.75 49.72
CA ALA A 7 37.90 -31.88 49.04
C ALA A 7 37.95 -30.97 47.78
N ALA A 8 38.06 -31.59 46.64
CA ALA A 8 37.91 -30.90 45.36
C ALA A 8 36.44 -30.54 45.12
N GLY A 9 36.09 -29.28 45.28
CA GLY A 9 34.80 -28.76 44.90
C GLY A 9 34.72 -28.68 43.35
N PHE A 10 33.93 -29.54 42.77
CA PHE A 10 33.58 -29.45 41.37
C PHE A 10 32.60 -28.29 41.18
N LEU A 11 33.09 -27.16 40.70
CA LEU A 11 32.25 -26.04 40.27
C LEU A 11 31.70 -26.38 38.89
N THR A 12 30.46 -26.91 38.86
CA THR A 12 29.75 -27.16 37.59
C THR A 12 29.31 -25.80 37.03
N CYS A 13 30.10 -25.30 36.12
CA CYS A 13 29.72 -24.11 35.35
C CYS A 13 28.66 -24.53 34.34
N LEU A 14 27.39 -24.25 34.65
CA LEU A 14 26.28 -24.43 33.72
C LEU A 14 26.41 -23.32 32.65
N LEU A 15 27.04 -23.64 31.53
CA LEU A 15 26.99 -22.83 30.33
C LEU A 15 25.55 -22.88 29.78
N LEU A 16 24.76 -21.92 30.16
CA LEU A 16 23.54 -21.55 29.42
C LEU A 16 23.99 -21.05 28.05
N ALA A 17 24.10 -21.97 27.09
CA ALA A 17 24.17 -21.62 25.68
C ALA A 17 22.86 -20.91 25.34
N GLY A 18 22.87 -19.58 25.44
CA GLY A 18 21.82 -18.74 24.85
C GLY A 18 21.80 -19.04 23.36
N VAL A 19 20.80 -19.80 22.92
CA VAL A 19 20.48 -19.91 21.52
C VAL A 19 20.00 -18.54 21.07
N THR A 20 20.94 -17.70 20.65
CA THR A 20 20.58 -16.53 19.85
C THR A 20 20.02 -17.06 18.55
N THR A 21 18.69 -17.12 18.44
CA THR A 21 18.03 -17.25 17.15
C THR A 21 18.36 -16.01 16.34
N THR A 22 19.47 -16.05 15.63
CA THR A 22 19.70 -15.14 14.52
C THR A 22 18.61 -15.42 13.51
N ALA A 23 17.61 -14.55 13.45
CA ALA A 23 16.66 -14.51 12.34
C ALA A 23 17.50 -14.18 11.09
N TYR A 24 17.89 -15.20 10.35
CA TYR A 24 18.38 -15.02 8.99
C TYR A 24 17.18 -14.55 8.17
N ALA A 25 17.10 -13.25 7.94
CA ALA A 25 16.36 -12.75 6.80
C ALA A 25 17.00 -13.46 5.59
N ALA A 26 16.26 -14.35 4.95
CA ALA A 26 16.72 -15.05 3.75
C ALA A 26 16.85 -13.98 2.65
N GLY A 27 17.98 -13.29 2.64
CA GLY A 27 18.34 -12.35 1.59
C GLY A 27 18.47 -13.11 0.27
N ILE A 28 17.97 -12.53 -0.79
CA ILE A 28 18.22 -13.07 -2.14
C ILE A 28 19.71 -12.85 -2.43
N MET A 29 20.46 -13.95 -2.59
CA MET A 29 21.87 -13.90 -3.00
C MET A 29 21.94 -13.47 -4.46
N ALA A 30 22.56 -12.32 -4.70
CA ALA A 30 22.84 -11.78 -6.02
C ALA A 30 24.36 -11.80 -6.27
N GLU A 31 24.79 -12.51 -7.29
CA GLU A 31 26.18 -12.57 -7.72
C GLU A 31 26.36 -11.65 -8.93
N ARG A 32 27.48 -10.92 -9.01
CA ARG A 32 27.78 -10.13 -10.20
C ARG A 32 27.89 -11.05 -11.41
N SER A 33 27.15 -10.75 -12.48
CA SER A 33 27.21 -11.50 -13.73
C SER A 33 28.40 -11.03 -14.58
N HIS A 34 29.13 -11.97 -15.12
CA HIS A 34 30.22 -11.72 -16.10
C HIS A 34 29.79 -12.08 -17.54
N HIS A 35 28.48 -12.32 -17.75
CA HIS A 35 27.97 -12.62 -19.07
C HIS A 35 28.01 -11.37 -19.94
N ARG A 36 28.41 -11.56 -21.21
CA ARG A 36 28.30 -10.53 -22.22
C ARG A 36 26.83 -10.23 -22.50
N ILE A 37 26.49 -8.97 -22.58
CA ILE A 37 25.14 -8.51 -22.94
C ILE A 37 25.21 -7.90 -24.33
N VAL A 38 24.35 -8.38 -25.21
CA VAL A 38 24.28 -7.94 -26.61
C VAL A 38 22.87 -7.40 -26.86
N VAL A 39 22.76 -6.17 -27.33
CA VAL A 39 21.51 -5.52 -27.70
C VAL A 39 21.61 -5.21 -29.20
N ASP A 40 20.65 -5.73 -29.98
CA ASP A 40 20.60 -5.56 -31.44
C ASP A 40 21.92 -5.85 -32.16
N GLY A 41 22.60 -6.93 -31.72
CA GLY A 41 23.88 -7.37 -32.29
C GLY A 41 25.11 -6.59 -31.81
N LYS A 42 24.96 -5.59 -30.96
CA LYS A 42 26.07 -4.81 -30.38
C LYS A 42 26.28 -5.19 -28.92
N GLU A 43 27.54 -5.45 -28.57
CA GLU A 43 27.91 -5.68 -27.17
C GLU A 43 27.80 -4.35 -26.40
N VAL A 44 27.08 -4.39 -25.26
CA VAL A 44 26.86 -3.24 -24.41
C VAL A 44 27.43 -3.51 -23.01
N GLN A 45 27.99 -2.47 -22.41
CA GLN A 45 28.51 -2.54 -21.06
C GLN A 45 27.42 -2.08 -20.08
N MET A 46 26.92 -3.02 -19.29
CA MET A 46 25.99 -2.72 -18.21
C MET A 46 26.18 -3.64 -17.03
N GLU A 47 25.82 -3.15 -15.86
CA GLU A 47 25.90 -3.92 -14.63
C GLU A 47 24.79 -4.97 -14.60
N ALA A 48 25.18 -6.23 -14.46
CA ALA A 48 24.26 -7.35 -14.38
C ALA A 48 24.53 -8.22 -13.15
N TYR A 49 23.46 -8.79 -12.62
CA TYR A 49 23.52 -9.72 -11.49
C TYR A 49 22.85 -11.03 -11.85
N ARG A 50 23.37 -12.12 -11.29
CA ARG A 50 22.77 -13.44 -11.40
C ARG A 50 22.05 -13.79 -10.11
N ILE A 51 20.75 -14.08 -10.21
CA ILE A 51 19.90 -14.46 -9.09
C ILE A 51 19.15 -15.73 -9.47
N LYS A 52 19.34 -16.81 -8.72
CA LYS A 52 18.70 -18.12 -9.00
C LYS A 52 18.89 -18.57 -10.46
N GLY A 53 20.08 -18.35 -11.01
CA GLY A 53 20.42 -18.74 -12.39
C GLY A 53 19.98 -17.80 -13.50
N ASN A 54 19.21 -16.76 -13.22
CA ASN A 54 18.75 -15.76 -14.18
C ASN A 54 19.60 -14.48 -14.11
N ASN A 55 19.83 -13.84 -15.26
CA ASN A 55 20.48 -12.54 -15.32
C ASN A 55 19.47 -11.40 -15.07
N TYR A 56 19.85 -10.47 -14.23
CA TYR A 56 19.09 -9.25 -13.92
C TYR A 56 19.94 -8.05 -14.28
N VAL A 57 19.36 -7.11 -14.95
CA VAL A 57 19.96 -5.82 -15.30
C VAL A 57 19.04 -4.69 -14.86
N LYS A 58 19.57 -3.50 -14.69
CA LYS A 58 18.76 -2.33 -14.39
C LYS A 58 17.90 -2.02 -15.61
N LEU A 59 16.59 -1.92 -15.39
CA LEU A 59 15.63 -1.59 -16.46
C LEU A 59 15.97 -0.26 -17.15
N ARG A 60 16.54 0.68 -16.41
CA ARG A 60 17.00 1.97 -16.93
C ARG A 60 18.15 1.82 -17.93
N ASP A 61 19.11 0.95 -17.64
CA ASP A 61 20.25 0.70 -18.52
C ASP A 61 19.78 0.06 -19.83
N ILE A 62 18.79 -0.83 -19.78
CA ILE A 62 18.14 -1.38 -21.00
C ILE A 62 17.39 -0.29 -21.76
N GLY A 63 16.62 0.56 -21.06
CA GLY A 63 15.90 1.68 -21.68
C GLY A 63 16.81 2.60 -22.47
N GLU A 64 18.00 2.90 -21.92
CA GLU A 64 19.01 3.72 -22.58
C GLU A 64 19.56 3.05 -23.86
N GLN A 65 19.80 1.75 -23.83
CA GLN A 65 20.37 1.02 -24.97
C GLN A 65 19.35 0.75 -26.09
N VAL A 66 18.10 0.49 -25.74
CA VAL A 66 17.02 0.14 -26.68
C VAL A 66 16.24 1.38 -27.15
N GLY A 67 16.34 2.49 -26.40
CA GLY A 67 15.74 3.77 -26.79
C GLY A 67 14.31 3.97 -26.29
N PHE A 68 13.94 3.40 -25.14
CA PHE A 68 12.68 3.72 -24.48
C PHE A 68 12.92 4.44 -23.14
N ASN A 69 12.00 5.31 -22.75
CA ASN A 69 12.16 6.09 -21.51
C ASN A 69 11.82 5.24 -20.28
N VAL A 70 12.67 5.35 -19.25
CA VAL A 70 12.46 4.74 -17.94
C VAL A 70 12.81 5.76 -16.87
N TYR A 71 11.89 6.03 -15.98
CA TYR A 71 12.13 6.93 -14.86
C TYR A 71 11.36 6.49 -13.60
N TRP A 72 11.81 6.96 -12.47
CA TRP A 72 11.05 6.84 -11.23
C TRP A 72 10.00 7.94 -11.19
N ASP A 73 8.75 7.54 -11.18
CA ASP A 73 7.63 8.42 -10.92
C ASP A 73 7.42 8.52 -9.41
N SER A 74 7.96 9.58 -8.83
CA SER A 74 7.82 9.82 -7.39
C SER A 74 6.39 10.15 -6.97
N VAL A 75 5.54 10.51 -7.94
CA VAL A 75 4.13 10.83 -7.75
C VAL A 75 3.33 9.58 -7.47
N ASN A 76 3.48 8.62 -8.37
CA ASN A 76 2.73 7.37 -8.34
C ASN A 76 3.48 6.26 -7.59
N GLY A 77 4.72 6.54 -7.12
CA GLY A 77 5.55 5.58 -6.41
C GLY A 77 5.89 4.36 -7.25
N CYS A 78 6.05 4.53 -8.56
CA CYS A 78 6.28 3.44 -9.50
C CYS A 78 7.41 3.75 -10.49
N VAL A 79 7.91 2.71 -11.14
CA VAL A 79 8.80 2.86 -12.29
C VAL A 79 7.94 2.96 -13.55
N GLN A 80 8.04 4.08 -14.25
CA GLN A 80 7.38 4.27 -15.53
C GLN A 80 8.28 3.79 -16.68
N VAL A 81 7.67 3.08 -17.64
CA VAL A 81 8.31 2.63 -18.88
C VAL A 81 7.47 3.16 -20.04
N GLU A 82 8.03 4.07 -20.81
CA GLU A 82 7.38 4.69 -21.96
C GLU A 82 8.05 4.16 -23.23
N SER A 83 7.57 3.04 -23.76
CA SER A 83 8.16 2.33 -24.91
C SER A 83 8.17 3.11 -26.22
N GLY A 84 7.32 4.14 -26.34
CA GLY A 84 7.24 5.01 -27.51
C GLY A 84 8.02 6.31 -27.41
N LYS A 85 8.74 6.55 -26.32
CA LYS A 85 9.49 7.78 -26.09
C LYS A 85 10.98 7.51 -25.94
N PRO A 86 11.85 8.38 -26.52
CA PRO A 86 13.30 8.21 -26.39
C PRO A 86 13.74 8.30 -24.94
N TYR A 87 14.79 7.58 -24.58
CA TYR A 87 15.35 7.58 -23.25
C TYR A 87 15.84 8.98 -22.83
N THR A 88 15.35 9.46 -21.72
CA THR A 88 15.82 10.67 -21.06
C THR A 88 16.25 10.43 -19.63
N GLY A 89 15.88 9.28 -19.04
CA GLY A 89 16.10 8.93 -17.65
C GLY A 89 15.38 9.85 -16.65
N LYS A 90 14.53 10.72 -17.15
CA LYS A 90 13.78 11.73 -16.38
C LYS A 90 12.30 11.64 -16.72
N ALA A 91 11.46 11.96 -15.75
CA ALA A 91 10.07 12.24 -16.02
C ALA A 91 9.99 13.35 -17.12
N PRO A 92 9.04 13.26 -18.04
CA PRO A 92 8.82 14.32 -19.02
C PRO A 92 8.74 15.67 -18.31
N ALA A 93 9.43 16.68 -18.83
CA ALA A 93 9.23 18.05 -18.35
C ALA A 93 7.74 18.35 -18.52
N LYS A 94 7.10 18.80 -17.43
CA LYS A 94 5.69 19.16 -17.40
C LYS A 94 5.43 20.13 -18.56
N ALA A 95 4.81 19.63 -19.65
CA ALA A 95 4.14 20.52 -20.57
C ALA A 95 3.11 21.27 -19.72
N GLU A 96 3.08 22.60 -19.76
CA GLU A 96 1.94 23.33 -19.20
C GLU A 96 0.70 22.69 -19.82
N PRO A 97 -0.22 22.15 -19.03
CA PRO A 97 -1.38 21.49 -19.59
C PRO A 97 -2.21 22.56 -20.30
N ASP A 98 -2.53 22.33 -21.58
CA ASP A 98 -3.80 22.81 -22.11
C ASP A 98 -4.82 22.34 -21.07
N LYS A 99 -5.45 23.34 -20.41
CA LYS A 99 -6.37 23.16 -19.29
C LYS A 99 -7.41 22.10 -19.64
N PRO A 100 -7.30 20.86 -19.08
CA PRO A 100 -8.43 19.93 -19.17
C PRO A 100 -9.58 20.55 -18.40
N GLU A 101 -10.79 20.37 -18.87
CA GLU A 101 -11.97 20.66 -18.04
C GLU A 101 -11.80 19.83 -16.76
N SER A 102 -11.36 20.50 -15.71
CA SER A 102 -11.13 19.88 -14.41
C SER A 102 -12.45 19.35 -13.88
N HIS A 103 -12.51 18.04 -13.60
CA HIS A 103 -13.48 17.57 -12.64
C HIS A 103 -13.31 18.42 -11.37
N PRO A 104 -14.34 19.09 -10.88
CA PRO A 104 -14.20 19.96 -9.71
C PRO A 104 -13.73 19.11 -8.53
N GLU A 105 -12.65 19.58 -7.90
CA GLU A 105 -12.19 19.00 -6.65
C GLU A 105 -13.30 19.11 -5.60
N PRO A 106 -13.66 18.04 -4.85
CA PRO A 106 -14.72 18.08 -3.87
C PRO A 106 -14.33 19.04 -2.74
N THR A 107 -14.98 20.19 -2.71
CA THR A 107 -14.73 21.27 -1.74
C THR A 107 -15.85 21.42 -0.71
N ALA A 108 -17.01 20.78 -0.94
CA ALA A 108 -18.16 20.83 -0.05
C ALA A 108 -18.44 19.46 0.61
N PRO A 109 -19.00 19.43 1.83
CA PRO A 109 -19.37 18.17 2.50
C PRO A 109 -20.33 17.28 1.67
N ALA A 110 -21.21 17.88 0.88
CA ALA A 110 -22.12 17.15 -0.01
C ALA A 110 -21.39 16.38 -1.11
N ASP A 111 -20.26 16.91 -1.60
CA ASP A 111 -19.46 16.24 -2.62
C ASP A 111 -18.71 15.05 -2.05
N VAL A 112 -18.26 15.13 -0.80
CA VAL A 112 -17.55 14.05 -0.10
C VAL A 112 -18.46 12.84 0.12
N ASP A 113 -19.71 13.07 0.52
CA ASP A 113 -20.67 11.98 0.73
C ASP A 113 -21.10 11.33 -0.59
N ALA A 114 -21.24 12.12 -1.65
CA ALA A 114 -21.48 11.60 -3.00
C ALA A 114 -20.32 10.71 -3.49
N ILE A 115 -19.07 11.10 -3.23
CA ILE A 115 -17.90 10.29 -3.59
C ILE A 115 -17.85 8.99 -2.79
N LYS A 116 -18.16 9.02 -1.49
CA LYS A 116 -18.23 7.80 -0.67
C LYS A 116 -19.30 6.85 -1.20
N GLN A 117 -20.45 7.38 -1.60
CA GLN A 117 -21.51 6.58 -2.19
C GLN A 117 -21.08 5.99 -3.54
N ASP A 118 -20.42 6.75 -4.41
CA ASP A 118 -19.89 6.24 -5.69
C ASP A 118 -18.87 5.10 -5.47
N ILE A 119 -18.02 5.21 -4.44
CA ILE A 119 -17.12 4.11 -4.05
C ILE A 119 -17.90 2.84 -3.65
N VAL A 120 -18.98 2.99 -2.87
CA VAL A 120 -19.85 1.87 -2.48
C VAL A 120 -20.50 1.24 -3.71
N ASP A 121 -21.05 2.05 -4.59
CA ASP A 121 -21.76 1.59 -5.79
C ASP A 121 -20.84 0.86 -6.75
N ARG A 122 -19.65 1.39 -7.02
CA ARG A 122 -18.62 0.73 -7.85
C ARG A 122 -18.13 -0.58 -7.21
N THR A 123 -17.95 -0.61 -5.90
CA THR A 123 -17.58 -1.84 -5.16
C THR A 123 -18.68 -2.90 -5.31
N ASN A 124 -19.93 -2.51 -5.18
CA ASN A 124 -21.06 -3.41 -5.36
C ASN A 124 -21.26 -3.84 -6.82
N ALA A 125 -20.91 -3.01 -7.80
CA ALA A 125 -20.86 -3.41 -9.20
C ALA A 125 -19.84 -4.53 -9.44
N LEU A 126 -18.61 -4.40 -8.91
CA LEU A 126 -17.60 -5.45 -8.98
C LEU A 126 -18.07 -6.75 -8.31
N ARG A 127 -18.75 -6.67 -7.17
CA ARG A 127 -19.33 -7.86 -6.51
C ARG A 127 -20.40 -8.52 -7.39
N LYS A 128 -21.31 -7.72 -7.95
CA LYS A 128 -22.33 -8.22 -8.87
C LYS A 128 -21.79 -8.91 -10.09
N GLU A 129 -20.73 -8.36 -10.71
CA GLU A 129 -20.02 -8.99 -11.84
C GLU A 129 -19.45 -10.36 -11.51
N ASN A 130 -19.12 -10.59 -10.24
CA ASN A 130 -18.64 -11.88 -9.73
C ASN A 130 -19.73 -12.76 -9.10
N GLY A 131 -21.02 -12.39 -9.25
CA GLY A 131 -22.15 -13.14 -8.71
C GLY A 131 -22.30 -13.09 -7.19
N ILE A 132 -21.69 -12.09 -6.53
CA ILE A 132 -21.66 -11.95 -5.07
C ILE A 132 -22.70 -10.91 -4.64
N ALA A 133 -23.35 -11.15 -3.51
CA ALA A 133 -24.36 -10.24 -2.95
C ALA A 133 -23.75 -8.85 -2.66
N ALA A 134 -24.54 -7.80 -2.88
CA ALA A 134 -24.17 -6.43 -2.57
C ALA A 134 -23.97 -6.24 -1.05
N LEU A 135 -23.01 -5.39 -0.72
CA LEU A 135 -22.77 -4.93 0.65
C LEU A 135 -23.77 -3.83 1.02
N THR A 136 -24.23 -3.84 2.26
CA THR A 136 -25.04 -2.76 2.82
C THR A 136 -24.16 -1.72 3.52
N THR A 137 -24.65 -0.51 3.72
CA THR A 137 -23.96 0.51 4.51
C THR A 137 -24.62 0.70 5.86
N SER A 138 -23.87 1.19 6.85
CA SER A 138 -24.41 1.67 8.12
C SER A 138 -23.65 2.90 8.58
N ASP A 139 -24.35 3.82 9.26
CA ASP A 139 -23.76 5.09 9.73
C ASP A 139 -22.52 4.85 10.61
N LYS A 140 -22.57 3.84 11.47
CA LYS A 140 -21.43 3.51 12.35
C LYS A 140 -20.22 2.99 11.58
N LEU A 141 -20.44 2.17 10.55
CA LEU A 141 -19.34 1.65 9.74
C LEU A 141 -18.75 2.75 8.85
N MET A 142 -19.61 3.64 8.30
CA MET A 142 -19.16 4.82 7.56
C MET A 142 -18.35 5.76 8.48
N GLN A 143 -18.82 5.99 9.72
CA GLN A 143 -18.09 6.78 10.70
C GLN A 143 -16.73 6.15 11.06
N ALA A 144 -16.68 4.84 11.29
CA ALA A 144 -15.46 4.12 11.59
C ALA A 144 -14.43 4.23 10.44
N ALA A 145 -14.88 4.06 9.20
CA ALA A 145 -14.03 4.24 8.03
C ALA A 145 -13.50 5.69 7.90
N GLN A 146 -14.34 6.68 8.22
CA GLN A 146 -13.93 8.08 8.22
C GLN A 146 -12.89 8.36 9.31
N VAL A 147 -13.04 7.78 10.51
CA VAL A 147 -12.01 7.88 11.56
C VAL A 147 -10.68 7.36 11.05
N ARG A 148 -10.66 6.20 10.39
CA ARG A 148 -9.44 5.61 9.83
C ARG A 148 -8.80 6.49 8.76
N ALA A 149 -9.59 7.05 7.84
CA ALA A 149 -9.10 7.97 6.84
C ALA A 149 -8.47 9.23 7.46
N ASN A 150 -9.14 9.81 8.46
CA ASN A 150 -8.65 10.98 9.20
C ASN A 150 -7.35 10.69 9.96
N GLU A 151 -7.25 9.52 10.60
CA GLU A 151 -6.02 9.09 11.32
C GLU A 151 -4.83 9.04 10.37
N MET A 152 -4.98 8.48 9.18
CA MET A 152 -3.90 8.40 8.19
C MET A 152 -3.54 9.78 7.63
N ALA A 153 -4.53 10.61 7.30
CA ALA A 153 -4.33 11.94 6.75
C ALA A 153 -3.64 12.88 7.74
N ALA A 154 -4.06 12.86 9.02
CA ALA A 154 -3.52 13.73 10.06
C ALA A 154 -2.08 13.37 10.47
N ASN A 155 -1.71 12.09 10.39
CA ASN A 155 -0.41 11.59 10.84
C ASN A 155 0.55 11.28 9.69
N THR A 156 0.19 11.58 8.45
CA THR A 156 0.97 11.23 7.24
C THR A 156 1.34 9.74 7.15
N VAL A 157 0.57 8.87 7.83
CA VAL A 157 0.83 7.43 7.94
C VAL A 157 -0.12 6.66 7.05
N TYR A 158 0.42 5.81 6.19
CA TYR A 158 -0.33 4.89 5.35
C TYR A 158 -0.14 3.47 5.88
N SER A 159 -1.05 3.03 6.77
CA SER A 159 -0.89 1.76 7.51
C SER A 159 -2.22 1.22 8.02
N HIS A 160 -2.31 -0.12 8.12
CA HIS A 160 -3.38 -0.81 8.84
C HIS A 160 -3.24 -0.71 10.37
N THR A 161 -2.14 -0.17 10.86
CA THR A 161 -1.94 0.14 12.28
C THR A 161 -2.40 1.56 12.56
N ARG A 162 -3.18 1.75 13.60
CA ARG A 162 -3.65 3.08 14.06
C ARG A 162 -2.50 3.87 14.68
N PRO A 163 -2.59 5.19 14.82
CA PRO A 163 -1.53 6.02 15.40
C PRO A 163 -1.13 5.64 16.82
N ASP A 164 -2.03 5.04 17.58
CA ASP A 164 -1.79 4.55 18.94
C ASP A 164 -1.14 3.14 19.00
N GLY A 165 -0.79 2.57 17.85
CA GLY A 165 -0.17 1.25 17.72
C GLY A 165 -1.14 0.08 17.68
N ARG A 166 -2.43 0.30 17.87
CA ARG A 166 -3.47 -0.75 17.78
C ARG A 166 -3.76 -1.11 16.32
N ASN A 167 -4.36 -2.27 16.11
CA ASN A 167 -4.81 -2.70 14.78
C ASN A 167 -6.04 -1.88 14.32
N PHE A 168 -6.25 -1.77 12.98
CA PHE A 168 -7.35 -1.00 12.39
C PHE A 168 -8.73 -1.40 12.94
N ASN A 169 -8.97 -2.68 13.20
CA ASN A 169 -10.27 -3.17 13.66
C ASN A 169 -10.67 -2.69 15.06
N THR A 170 -9.73 -2.12 15.83
CA THR A 170 -10.04 -1.50 17.12
C THR A 170 -10.75 -0.15 16.98
N VAL A 171 -11.00 0.31 15.77
CA VAL A 171 -11.83 1.50 15.51
C VAL A 171 -13.30 1.27 15.89
N THR A 172 -13.70 0.03 16.10
CA THR A 172 -15.03 -0.35 16.59
C THR A 172 -14.91 -1.41 17.69
N ASP A 173 -16.02 -1.70 18.34
CA ASP A 173 -16.14 -2.80 19.29
C ASP A 173 -16.37 -4.18 18.63
N CYS A 174 -16.49 -4.22 17.29
CA CYS A 174 -16.52 -5.48 16.53
C CYS A 174 -15.16 -5.77 15.89
N PRO A 175 -14.44 -6.82 16.30
CA PRO A 175 -13.11 -7.12 15.77
C PRO A 175 -13.12 -7.85 14.42
N TYR A 176 -14.27 -8.35 13.97
CA TYR A 176 -14.40 -9.15 12.74
C TYR A 176 -14.63 -8.25 11.53
N MET A 177 -13.55 -7.70 11.04
CA MET A 177 -13.53 -6.71 9.95
C MET A 177 -12.41 -7.00 8.97
N ALA A 178 -12.54 -6.48 7.74
CA ALA A 178 -11.47 -6.35 6.78
C ALA A 178 -11.29 -4.87 6.41
N GLU A 179 -10.09 -4.48 6.02
CA GLU A 179 -9.76 -3.11 5.60
C GLU A 179 -9.05 -3.12 4.26
N ASN A 180 -9.49 -2.24 3.36
CA ASN A 180 -8.72 -1.80 2.20
C ASN A 180 -8.35 -0.34 2.40
N ILE A 181 -7.10 0.00 2.16
CA ILE A 181 -6.63 1.39 2.18
C ILE A 181 -6.01 1.74 0.84
N HIS A 182 -6.18 2.99 0.39
CA HIS A 182 -5.52 3.51 -0.79
C HIS A 182 -5.13 4.96 -0.56
N ARG A 183 -3.93 5.36 -0.98
CA ARG A 183 -3.48 6.74 -0.98
C ARG A 183 -3.27 7.20 -2.41
N ILE A 184 -3.99 8.25 -2.80
CA ILE A 184 -4.01 8.78 -4.16
C ILE A 184 -3.55 10.23 -4.12
N ALA A 185 -2.46 10.57 -4.81
CA ALA A 185 -2.02 11.95 -4.93
C ALA A 185 -3.08 12.77 -5.68
N THR A 186 -3.43 13.96 -5.18
CA THR A 186 -4.45 14.82 -5.81
C THR A 186 -4.13 15.09 -7.28
N ARG A 187 -2.84 15.31 -7.59
CA ARG A 187 -2.39 15.51 -8.97
C ARG A 187 -2.61 14.32 -9.91
N TYR A 188 -2.66 13.08 -9.37
CA TYR A 188 -2.95 11.90 -10.18
C TYR A 188 -4.32 12.00 -10.82
N LEU A 189 -5.32 12.45 -10.07
CA LEU A 189 -6.70 12.57 -10.54
C LEU A 189 -6.80 13.52 -11.75
N SER A 190 -6.17 14.69 -11.64
CA SER A 190 -6.16 15.67 -12.72
C SER A 190 -5.30 15.27 -13.92
N GLN A 191 -4.24 14.50 -13.70
CA GLN A 191 -3.36 14.02 -14.78
C GLN A 191 -3.99 12.91 -15.63
N HIS A 192 -4.87 12.10 -15.03
CA HIS A 192 -5.50 10.96 -15.70
C HIS A 192 -6.97 11.20 -16.03
N ASP A 193 -7.51 12.37 -15.67
CA ASP A 193 -8.92 12.73 -15.85
C ASP A 193 -9.87 11.68 -15.27
N VAL A 194 -9.58 11.25 -14.05
CA VAL A 194 -10.37 10.25 -13.33
C VAL A 194 -10.91 10.80 -12.03
N SER A 195 -12.10 10.35 -11.64
CA SER A 195 -12.67 10.71 -10.33
C SER A 195 -11.92 10.01 -9.18
N LEU A 196 -12.03 10.58 -7.97
CA LEU A 196 -11.45 9.96 -6.77
C LEU A 196 -12.04 8.56 -6.51
N ALA A 197 -13.35 8.39 -6.72
CA ALA A 197 -14.02 7.11 -6.53
C ALA A 197 -13.53 6.05 -7.52
N GLU A 198 -13.38 6.41 -8.77
CA GLU A 198 -12.84 5.53 -9.81
C GLU A 198 -11.40 5.12 -9.49
N ALA A 199 -10.52 6.09 -9.27
CA ALA A 199 -9.13 5.82 -8.95
C ALA A 199 -8.96 4.93 -7.70
N ALA A 200 -9.80 5.13 -6.67
CA ALA A 200 -9.75 4.34 -5.45
C ALA A 200 -10.18 2.88 -5.71
N VAL A 201 -11.33 2.70 -6.38
CA VAL A 201 -11.86 1.35 -6.62
C VAL A 201 -10.99 0.58 -7.61
N ASP A 202 -10.51 1.22 -8.67
CA ASP A 202 -9.59 0.60 -9.62
C ASP A 202 -8.27 0.20 -8.98
N GLY A 203 -7.73 1.04 -8.10
CA GLY A 203 -6.53 0.71 -7.34
C GLY A 203 -6.71 -0.53 -6.46
N TRP A 204 -7.86 -0.68 -5.81
CA TRP A 204 -8.18 -1.89 -5.04
C TRP A 204 -8.48 -3.10 -5.94
N ALA A 205 -9.18 -2.91 -7.06
CA ALA A 205 -9.49 -3.98 -8.00
C ALA A 205 -8.25 -4.57 -8.68
N ASN A 206 -7.23 -3.75 -8.91
CA ASN A 206 -5.95 -4.16 -9.50
C ASN A 206 -4.96 -4.75 -8.48
N SER A 207 -5.33 -4.84 -7.21
CA SER A 207 -4.53 -5.46 -6.15
C SER A 207 -5.20 -6.75 -5.65
N GLU A 208 -4.55 -7.90 -5.84
CA GLU A 208 -5.09 -9.21 -5.46
C GLU A 208 -5.52 -9.28 -3.99
N THR A 209 -4.76 -8.66 -3.09
CA THR A 209 -5.08 -8.63 -1.66
C THR A 209 -6.32 -7.82 -1.35
N HIS A 210 -6.48 -6.66 -1.98
CA HIS A 210 -7.65 -5.80 -1.80
C HIS A 210 -8.88 -6.37 -2.51
N LEU A 211 -8.70 -6.88 -3.72
CA LEU A 211 -9.78 -7.51 -4.50
C LEU A 211 -10.37 -8.73 -3.78
N ARG A 212 -9.54 -9.48 -3.04
CA ARG A 212 -10.00 -10.60 -2.21
C ARG A 212 -10.98 -10.14 -1.13
N ASN A 213 -10.77 -8.99 -0.52
CA ASN A 213 -11.73 -8.41 0.43
C ASN A 213 -13.02 -8.02 -0.30
N ILE A 214 -12.94 -7.36 -1.46
CA ILE A 214 -14.12 -7.00 -2.25
C ILE A 214 -14.94 -8.23 -2.65
N ARG A 215 -14.28 -9.34 -3.01
CA ARG A 215 -14.93 -10.59 -3.46
C ARG A 215 -15.29 -11.55 -2.32
N ASN A 216 -15.05 -11.18 -1.06
CA ASN A 216 -15.35 -12.06 0.05
C ASN A 216 -16.86 -12.13 0.30
N GLU A 217 -17.44 -13.31 0.08
CA GLU A 217 -18.88 -13.58 0.24
C GLU A 217 -19.35 -13.53 1.70
N ARG A 218 -18.43 -13.68 2.66
CA ARG A 218 -18.73 -13.60 4.09
C ARG A 218 -18.84 -12.17 4.62
N LEU A 219 -18.54 -11.18 3.82
CA LEU A 219 -18.70 -9.77 4.15
C LEU A 219 -20.05 -9.30 3.65
N ASN A 220 -20.83 -8.62 4.51
CA ASN A 220 -22.19 -8.17 4.23
C ASN A 220 -22.39 -6.67 4.35
N ALA A 221 -21.43 -5.94 4.91
CA ALA A 221 -21.50 -4.49 5.02
C ALA A 221 -20.18 -3.81 4.67
N ILE A 222 -20.29 -2.55 4.21
CA ILE A 222 -19.18 -1.69 3.85
C ILE A 222 -19.34 -0.30 4.47
N GLY A 223 -18.24 0.27 4.95
CA GLY A 223 -18.12 1.69 5.27
C GLY A 223 -16.99 2.30 4.46
N VAL A 224 -17.17 3.51 4.00
CA VAL A 224 -16.19 4.26 3.24
C VAL A 224 -15.80 5.53 3.97
N GLY A 225 -14.50 5.76 4.08
CA GLY A 225 -13.93 7.01 4.61
C GLY A 225 -12.94 7.59 3.60
N ILE A 226 -12.97 8.91 3.44
CA ILE A 226 -12.01 9.64 2.63
C ILE A 226 -11.55 10.89 3.39
N ALA A 227 -10.26 11.17 3.37
CA ALA A 227 -9.68 12.35 3.98
C ALA A 227 -8.50 12.86 3.14
N LYS A 228 -8.38 14.18 3.07
CA LYS A 228 -7.29 14.86 2.38
C LYS A 228 -6.19 15.18 3.38
N GLY A 229 -4.95 14.97 3.01
CA GLY A 229 -3.79 15.26 3.85
C GLY A 229 -2.51 15.36 3.04
N ILE A 230 -1.41 15.66 3.72
CA ILE A 230 -0.09 15.68 3.10
C ILE A 230 0.57 14.33 3.32
N ASN A 231 1.14 13.73 2.29
CA ASN A 231 1.86 12.46 2.41
C ASN A 231 3.31 12.68 2.90
N ALA A 232 4.04 11.61 3.18
CA ALA A 232 5.42 11.67 3.65
C ALA A 232 6.41 12.34 2.67
N ALA A 233 6.02 12.50 1.40
CA ALA A 233 6.80 13.21 0.39
C ALA A 233 6.44 14.71 0.29
N GLY A 234 5.55 15.21 1.16
CA GLY A 234 5.08 16.60 1.15
C GLY A 234 4.01 16.88 0.10
N GLU A 235 3.36 15.85 -0.46
CA GLU A 235 2.37 15.98 -1.52
C GLU A 235 0.96 15.85 -0.98
N GLU A 236 0.06 16.67 -1.49
CA GLU A 236 -1.35 16.56 -1.19
C GLU A 236 -1.93 15.24 -1.75
N SER A 237 -2.58 14.49 -0.89
CA SER A 237 -3.08 13.17 -1.20
C SER A 237 -4.42 12.90 -0.51
N TRP A 238 -5.24 12.08 -1.16
CA TRP A 238 -6.44 11.50 -0.59
C TRP A 238 -6.12 10.16 0.06
N TYR A 239 -6.60 9.96 1.26
CA TYR A 239 -6.55 8.70 2.00
C TYR A 239 -7.94 8.09 1.96
N CYS A 240 -8.06 6.99 1.22
CA CYS A 240 -9.32 6.29 1.00
C CYS A 240 -9.32 4.98 1.79
N VAL A 241 -10.44 4.68 2.43
CA VAL A 241 -10.63 3.50 3.27
C VAL A 241 -11.93 2.81 2.90
N GLN A 242 -11.88 1.48 2.75
CA GLN A 242 -13.04 0.61 2.85
C GLN A 242 -12.89 -0.23 4.12
N LEU A 243 -13.86 -0.17 5.01
CA LEU A 243 -14.02 -1.14 6.08
C LEU A 243 -15.16 -2.09 5.72
N PHE A 244 -14.90 -3.36 5.88
CA PHE A 244 -15.90 -4.39 5.62
C PHE A 244 -16.21 -5.13 6.92
N LEU A 245 -17.48 -5.48 7.09
CA LEU A 245 -17.95 -6.20 8.27
C LEU A 245 -18.35 -7.63 7.88
N TYR A 246 -17.91 -8.59 8.70
CA TYR A 246 -18.36 -9.96 8.56
C TYR A 246 -19.81 -10.11 9.02
N ASP A 247 -20.52 -11.05 8.38
CA ASP A 247 -21.90 -11.37 8.74
C ASP A 247 -22.01 -11.77 10.22
N GLY A 248 -23.10 -11.30 10.86
CA GLY A 248 -23.36 -11.51 12.29
C GLY A 248 -22.59 -10.58 13.23
N CYS A 249 -21.73 -9.69 12.73
CA CYS A 249 -21.07 -8.68 13.56
C CYS A 249 -21.89 -7.39 13.61
N VAL A 250 -22.07 -6.84 14.81
CA VAL A 250 -22.80 -5.59 15.04
C VAL A 250 -21.89 -4.59 15.72
N ILE A 251 -21.84 -3.38 15.19
CA ILE A 251 -21.09 -2.27 15.79
C ILE A 251 -22.03 -1.53 16.77
N SER A 252 -21.67 -1.55 18.06
CA SER A 252 -22.36 -0.75 19.08
C SER A 252 -21.66 0.58 19.32
N GLN A 253 -20.32 0.61 19.17
CA GLN A 253 -19.50 1.77 19.45
C GLN A 253 -18.39 1.96 18.41
N VAL A 254 -18.12 3.23 18.08
CA VAL A 254 -16.98 3.66 17.26
C VAL A 254 -15.97 4.39 18.16
N ASP A 255 -14.70 3.98 18.10
CA ASP A 255 -13.61 4.61 18.85
C ASP A 255 -13.11 5.85 18.10
N ILE A 256 -13.63 7.00 18.47
CA ILE A 256 -13.26 8.30 17.91
C ILE A 256 -12.11 8.86 18.77
N PRO A 257 -10.88 8.98 18.22
CA PRO A 257 -9.79 9.55 18.99
C PRO A 257 -10.06 11.00 19.35
N ILE A 258 -9.79 11.37 20.60
CA ILE A 258 -9.82 12.78 21.02
C ILE A 258 -8.60 13.44 20.36
N MET A 259 -8.84 14.20 19.28
CA MET A 259 -7.81 15.02 18.67
C MET A 259 -7.47 16.17 19.64
N ASN A 260 -6.40 16.04 20.41
CA ASN A 260 -5.84 17.18 21.12
C ASN A 260 -5.34 18.19 20.07
N LYS A 261 -5.91 19.39 20.14
CA LYS A 261 -5.56 20.54 19.27
C LYS A 261 -4.15 21.03 19.56
#